data_9426e617275469cfd9873514f9b646fa
#
_entry.id   9426e617275469cfd9873514f9b646fa
#
_cell.length_a   1.000
_cell.length_b   1.000
_cell.length_c   1.000
_cell.angle_alpha   90.00
_cell.angle_beta   90.00
_cell.angle_gamma   90.00
#
_symmetry.space_group_name_H-M   'P 1'
#
loop_
_entity.id
_entity.type
_entity.pdbx_description
1 polymer ?
#
loop_
_entity_poly.entity_id
_entity_poly.type
_entity_poly.pdbx_seq_one_letter_code
_entity_poly.pdbx_strand_id
1 'polypeptide(L)'
;MSESPLILVVEDEYPLQGIVEATLNDGGFEADILSSGEEALTLFRGRVKNYRALVTDVSLKGTMSGWDVARQVREIDPHCPVIYITGLAADEWSSRGVPNSVLLQKPFAPAQLVTAVSQLLNAGPATA
;
A
#
# COMPACT_ATOMS: atom_id res chain seq x y z
N MET A 1 25.41 5.14 -1.93
CA MET A 1 24.40 4.73 -2.90
C MET A 1 23.10 4.40 -2.17
N SER A 2 22.04 5.05 -2.57
CA SER A 2 20.78 4.82 -1.91
C SER A 2 20.05 3.65 -2.57
N GLU A 3 19.47 2.82 -1.75
CA GLU A 3 18.62 1.74 -2.24
C GLU A 3 17.24 2.31 -2.55
N SER A 4 16.59 1.69 -3.52
CA SER A 4 15.22 2.06 -3.82
C SER A 4 14.32 1.67 -2.64
N PRO A 5 13.40 2.54 -2.21
CA PRO A 5 12.47 2.16 -1.16
C PRO A 5 11.62 0.97 -1.56
N LEU A 6 11.41 0.06 -0.64
CA LEU A 6 10.63 -1.16 -0.88
C LEU A 6 9.21 -0.96 -0.40
N ILE A 7 8.26 -1.22 -1.29
CA ILE A 7 6.84 -1.03 -1.06
C ILE A 7 6.16 -2.39 -1.00
N LEU A 8 5.38 -2.63 0.04
CA LEU A 8 4.57 -3.84 0.14
C LEU A 8 3.24 -3.58 -0.57
N VAL A 9 2.91 -4.44 -1.53
CA VAL A 9 1.70 -4.29 -2.33
C VAL A 9 0.82 -5.51 -2.13
N VAL A 10 -0.47 -5.28 -1.88
CA VAL A 10 -1.45 -6.35 -1.79
C VAL A 10 -2.47 -6.15 -2.89
N GLU A 11 -2.46 -7.07 -3.86
CA GLU A 11 -3.30 -7.00 -5.04
C GLU A 11 -3.55 -8.42 -5.51
N ASP A 12 -4.82 -8.82 -5.60
CA ASP A 12 -5.15 -10.19 -5.97
C ASP A 12 -5.45 -10.40 -7.45
N GLU A 13 -5.56 -9.32 -8.22
CA GLU A 13 -5.79 -9.41 -9.66
C GLU A 13 -4.46 -9.45 -10.39
N TYR A 14 -4.18 -10.56 -11.06
CA TYR A 14 -2.90 -10.79 -11.70
C TYR A 14 -2.51 -9.68 -12.69
N PRO A 15 -3.39 -9.24 -13.60
CA PRO A 15 -3.00 -8.17 -14.52
C PRO A 15 -2.63 -6.87 -13.81
N LEU A 16 -3.32 -6.53 -12.74
CA LEU A 16 -3.03 -5.32 -11.98
C LEU A 16 -1.71 -5.42 -11.23
N GLN A 17 -1.33 -6.61 -10.79
CA GLN A 17 -0.03 -6.80 -10.13
C GLN A 17 1.12 -6.32 -11.01
N GLY A 18 1.10 -6.72 -12.28
CA GLY A 18 2.15 -6.31 -13.21
C GLY A 18 2.17 -4.81 -13.46
N ILE A 19 0.99 -4.21 -13.56
CA ILE A 19 0.88 -2.77 -13.78
C ILE A 19 1.42 -1.99 -12.59
N VAL A 20 1.03 -2.39 -11.38
CA VAL A 20 1.48 -1.71 -10.16
C VAL A 20 2.99 -1.87 -10.00
N GLU A 21 3.51 -3.07 -10.23
CA GLU A 21 4.94 -3.31 -10.11
C GLU A 21 5.73 -2.45 -11.10
N ALA A 22 5.32 -2.44 -12.36
CA ALA A 22 6.01 -1.63 -13.37
C ALA A 22 5.93 -0.14 -13.04
N THR A 23 4.78 0.31 -12.60
CA THR A 23 4.57 1.71 -12.23
C THR A 23 5.51 2.13 -11.10
N LEU A 24 5.60 1.32 -10.06
CA LEU A 24 6.46 1.62 -8.92
C LEU A 24 7.94 1.56 -9.31
N ASN A 25 8.32 0.56 -10.09
CA ASN A 25 9.70 0.45 -10.56
C ASN A 25 10.11 1.65 -11.40
N ASP A 26 9.24 2.09 -12.30
CA ASP A 26 9.51 3.26 -13.13
C ASP A 26 9.64 4.53 -12.29
N GLY A 27 8.96 4.57 -11.16
CA GLY A 27 9.02 5.70 -10.23
C GLY A 27 10.20 5.66 -9.27
N GLY A 28 11.06 4.64 -9.34
CA GLY A 28 12.23 4.54 -8.47
C GLY A 28 12.01 3.70 -7.22
N PHE A 29 10.93 2.91 -7.16
CA PHE A 29 10.62 2.06 -6.01
C PHE A 29 10.76 0.61 -6.37
N GLU A 30 10.99 -0.23 -5.36
CA GLU A 30 10.87 -1.68 -5.51
C GLU A 30 9.56 -2.12 -4.87
N ALA A 31 9.00 -3.20 -5.36
CA ALA A 31 7.73 -3.70 -4.87
C ALA A 31 7.80 -5.20 -4.60
N ASP A 32 7.27 -5.61 -3.45
CA ASP A 32 6.93 -7.01 -3.19
C ASP A 32 5.41 -7.11 -3.28
N ILE A 33 4.92 -7.95 -4.17
CA ILE A 33 3.49 -8.03 -4.44
C ILE A 33 2.95 -9.35 -3.93
N LEU A 34 1.96 -9.26 -3.05
CA LEU A 34 1.30 -10.42 -2.46
C LEU A 34 -0.15 -10.43 -2.89
N SER A 35 -0.71 -11.63 -3.01
CA SER A 35 -2.08 -11.80 -3.49
C SER A 35 -3.12 -11.75 -2.36
N SER A 36 -2.69 -11.84 -1.11
CA SER A 36 -3.63 -11.83 0.02
C SER A 36 -3.09 -10.99 1.17
N GLY A 37 -4.04 -10.51 1.99
CA GLY A 37 -3.67 -9.76 3.18
C GLY A 37 -2.92 -10.60 4.19
N GLU A 38 -3.29 -11.87 4.31
CA GLU A 38 -2.66 -12.78 5.24
C GLU A 38 -1.17 -12.97 4.94
N GLU A 39 -0.85 -13.16 3.65
CA GLU A 39 0.54 -13.29 3.23
C GLU A 39 1.33 -12.01 3.49
N ALA A 40 0.71 -10.87 3.17
CA ALA A 40 1.36 -9.58 3.37
C ALA A 40 1.67 -9.34 4.84
N LEU A 41 0.73 -9.65 5.73
CA LEU A 41 0.94 -9.46 7.16
C LEU A 41 2.03 -10.38 7.70
N THR A 42 2.11 -11.61 7.19
CA THR A 42 3.17 -12.52 7.59
C THR A 42 4.54 -11.92 7.27
N LEU A 43 4.70 -11.38 6.07
CA LEU A 43 5.95 -10.74 5.69
C LEU A 43 6.22 -9.48 6.50
N PHE A 44 5.20 -8.68 6.72
CA PHE A 44 5.38 -7.42 7.45
C PHE A 44 5.78 -7.68 8.90
N ARG A 45 5.13 -8.65 9.54
CA ARG A 45 5.44 -9.03 10.93
C ARG A 45 6.82 -9.63 11.08
N GLY A 46 7.29 -10.33 10.05
CA GLY A 46 8.60 -10.99 10.09
C GLY A 46 9.77 -10.05 10.14
N ARG A 47 9.58 -8.82 9.69
CA ARG A 47 10.60 -7.76 9.71
C ARG A 47 11.94 -8.15 9.08
N VAL A 48 11.90 -9.11 8.15
CA VAL A 48 13.09 -9.48 7.40
C VAL A 48 13.44 -8.38 6.41
N LYS A 49 12.42 -7.74 5.84
CA LYS A 49 12.59 -6.62 4.92
C LYS A 49 11.98 -5.36 5.52
N ASN A 50 12.55 -4.22 5.19
CA ASN A 50 12.05 -2.94 5.66
C ASN A 50 11.10 -2.36 4.62
N TYR A 51 9.81 -2.61 4.80
CA TYR A 51 8.79 -2.03 3.92
C TYR A 51 8.52 -0.59 4.32
N ARG A 52 8.69 0.31 3.36
CA ARG A 52 8.59 1.75 3.60
C ARG A 52 7.16 2.26 3.44
N ALA A 53 6.29 1.51 2.82
CA ALA A 53 4.89 1.88 2.65
C ALA A 53 4.07 0.64 2.30
N LEU A 54 2.76 0.75 2.47
CA LEU A 54 1.79 -0.27 2.07
C LEU A 54 0.89 0.30 1.01
N VAL A 55 0.75 -0.42 -0.11
CA VAL A 55 -0.26 -0.14 -1.13
C VAL A 55 -1.18 -1.36 -1.16
N THR A 56 -2.46 -1.17 -0.90
CA THR A 56 -3.37 -2.32 -0.84
C THR A 56 -4.68 -2.02 -1.56
N ASP A 57 -5.14 -3.01 -2.33
CA ASP A 57 -6.51 -3.00 -2.80
C ASP A 57 -7.44 -3.17 -1.59
N VAL A 58 -8.57 -2.51 -1.61
CA VAL A 58 -9.57 -2.64 -0.55
C VAL A 58 -10.29 -3.98 -0.66
N SER A 59 -10.68 -4.36 -1.86
CA SER A 59 -11.45 -5.59 -2.09
C SER A 59 -10.50 -6.73 -2.42
N LEU A 60 -10.22 -7.56 -1.44
CA LEU A 60 -9.31 -8.69 -1.61
C LEU A 60 -10.08 -10.00 -1.44
N LYS A 61 -9.64 -11.03 -2.16
CA LYS A 61 -10.15 -12.37 -1.95
C LYS A 61 -9.64 -12.89 -0.63
N GLY A 62 -10.42 -13.76 0.00
CA GLY A 62 -10.09 -14.31 1.30
C GLY A 62 -10.85 -13.60 2.40
N THR A 63 -10.35 -13.70 3.63
CA THR A 63 -11.07 -13.21 4.80
C THR A 63 -10.73 -11.78 5.18
N MET A 64 -9.64 -11.23 4.68
CA MET A 64 -9.20 -9.88 5.03
C MET A 64 -9.43 -8.92 3.89
N SER A 65 -9.99 -7.75 4.22
CA SER A 65 -10.04 -6.63 3.28
C SER A 65 -8.75 -5.79 3.39
N GLY A 66 -8.57 -4.88 2.44
CA GLY A 66 -7.47 -3.93 2.53
C GLY A 66 -7.57 -3.03 3.75
N TRP A 67 -8.80 -2.72 4.21
CA TRP A 67 -8.98 -1.99 5.47
C TRP A 67 -8.37 -2.75 6.64
N ASP A 68 -8.61 -4.06 6.70
CA ASP A 68 -8.09 -4.91 7.78
C ASP A 68 -6.56 -4.97 7.75
N VAL A 69 -6.00 -5.15 6.55
CA VAL A 69 -4.54 -5.22 6.39
C VAL A 69 -3.89 -3.94 6.90
N ALA A 70 -4.40 -2.79 6.47
CA ALA A 70 -3.81 -1.50 6.85
C ALA A 70 -3.91 -1.27 8.35
N ARG A 71 -5.03 -1.64 8.95
CA ARG A 71 -5.21 -1.50 10.40
C ARG A 71 -4.16 -2.31 11.15
N GLN A 72 -3.93 -3.56 10.75
CA GLN A 72 -2.95 -4.41 11.42
C GLN A 72 -1.52 -3.96 11.16
N VAL A 73 -1.22 -3.46 9.95
CA VAL A 73 0.09 -2.88 9.67
C VAL A 73 0.35 -1.69 10.60
N ARG A 74 -0.66 -0.83 10.79
CA ARG A 74 -0.53 0.35 11.66
C ARG A 74 -0.42 -0.02 13.14
N GLU A 75 -0.92 -1.18 13.55
CA GLU A 75 -0.69 -1.68 14.90
C GLU A 75 0.77 -2.06 15.11
N ILE A 76 1.42 -2.56 14.07
CA ILE A 76 2.83 -2.95 14.13
C ILE A 76 3.73 -1.73 13.97
N ASP A 77 3.40 -0.86 13.01
CA ASP A 77 4.15 0.36 12.72
C ASP A 77 3.16 1.52 12.54
N PRO A 78 2.95 2.32 13.60
CA PRO A 78 1.97 3.40 13.56
C PRO A 78 2.24 4.47 12.51
N HIS A 79 3.45 4.54 12.00
CA HIS A 79 3.84 5.58 11.03
C HIS A 79 3.93 5.06 9.61
N CYS A 80 3.59 3.79 9.37
CA CYS A 80 3.69 3.24 8.01
C CYS A 80 2.74 3.97 7.06
N PRO A 81 3.26 4.58 5.99
CA PRO A 81 2.39 5.19 4.99
C PRO A 81 1.49 4.16 4.33
N VAL A 82 0.23 4.51 4.13
CA VAL A 82 -0.76 3.60 3.56
C VAL A 82 -1.47 4.26 2.39
N ILE A 83 -1.55 3.54 1.28
CA ILE A 83 -2.31 3.94 0.11
C ILE A 83 -3.30 2.83 -0.20
N TYR A 84 -4.58 3.18 -0.27
CA TYR A 84 -5.63 2.26 -0.67
C TYR A 84 -5.96 2.45 -2.14
N ILE A 85 -6.29 1.36 -2.81
CA ILE A 85 -6.78 1.37 -4.18
C ILE A 85 -8.15 0.73 -4.17
N THR A 86 -9.15 1.39 -4.76
CA THR A 86 -10.51 0.86 -4.78
C THR A 86 -11.24 1.25 -6.04
N GLY A 87 -12.12 0.35 -6.52
CA GLY A 87 -13.04 0.66 -7.60
C GLY A 87 -14.40 1.10 -7.11
N LEU A 88 -14.87 0.56 -5.98
CA LEU A 88 -16.26 0.72 -5.55
C LEU A 88 -16.45 1.23 -4.12
N ALA A 89 -15.41 1.18 -3.29
CA ALA A 89 -15.55 1.42 -1.86
C ALA A 89 -14.98 2.77 -1.42
N ALA A 90 -14.86 3.72 -2.35
CA ALA A 90 -14.24 5.01 -2.05
C ALA A 90 -14.96 5.77 -0.92
N ASP A 91 -16.28 5.64 -0.85
CA ASP A 91 -17.07 6.34 0.16
C ASP A 91 -16.88 5.76 1.57
N GLU A 92 -16.28 4.59 1.70
CA GLU A 92 -16.00 4.00 3.02
C GLU A 92 -14.68 4.48 3.63
N TRP A 93 -13.86 5.16 2.85
CA TRP A 93 -12.52 5.56 3.29
C TRP A 93 -12.56 6.44 4.54
N SER A 94 -13.49 7.38 4.59
CA SER A 94 -13.53 8.31 5.72
C SER A 94 -13.84 7.60 7.04
N SER A 95 -14.54 6.48 6.99
CA SER A 95 -14.90 5.73 8.21
C SER A 95 -14.00 4.52 8.46
N ARG A 96 -13.42 3.94 7.42
CA ARG A 96 -12.67 2.69 7.54
C ARG A 96 -11.18 2.82 7.29
N GLY A 97 -10.74 3.89 6.61
CA GLY A 97 -9.33 4.10 6.33
C GLY A 97 -8.56 4.51 7.57
N VAL A 98 -7.31 4.08 7.66
CA VAL A 98 -6.45 4.51 8.77
C VAL A 98 -6.13 6.00 8.61
N PRO A 99 -5.85 6.71 9.71
CA PRO A 99 -5.47 8.13 9.61
C PRO A 99 -4.22 8.32 8.77
N ASN A 100 -4.15 9.45 8.09
CA ASN A 100 -2.99 9.82 7.27
C ASN A 100 -2.74 8.82 6.15
N SER A 101 -3.81 8.33 5.55
CA SER A 101 -3.74 7.47 4.38
C SER A 101 -4.22 8.20 3.14
N VAL A 102 -3.94 7.63 1.98
CA VAL A 102 -4.36 8.17 0.68
C VAL A 102 -5.22 7.12 0.00
N LEU A 103 -6.23 7.60 -0.72
CA LEU A 103 -7.10 6.73 -1.51
C LEU A 103 -6.93 7.05 -2.99
N LEU A 104 -6.70 6.02 -3.79
CA LEU A 104 -6.71 6.11 -5.24
C LEU A 104 -7.89 5.32 -5.76
N GLN A 105 -8.72 5.94 -6.58
CA GLN A 105 -9.88 5.29 -7.17
C GLN A 105 -9.54 4.76 -8.56
N LYS A 106 -9.94 3.53 -8.82
CA LYS A 106 -9.74 2.93 -10.15
C LYS A 106 -10.74 3.51 -11.14
N PRO A 107 -10.36 3.76 -12.38
CA PRO A 107 -9.00 3.66 -12.89
C PRO A 107 -8.17 4.88 -12.48
N PHE A 108 -6.90 4.67 -12.17
CA PHE A 108 -6.00 5.76 -11.83
C PHE A 108 -4.85 5.80 -12.85
N ALA A 109 -4.26 6.99 -13.03
CA ALA A 109 -3.08 7.14 -13.87
C ALA A 109 -1.85 6.67 -13.09
N PRO A 110 -0.86 6.04 -13.75
CA PRO A 110 0.38 5.63 -13.06
C PRO A 110 1.04 6.76 -12.27
N ALA A 111 1.03 7.98 -12.81
CA ALA A 111 1.62 9.11 -12.11
C ALA A 111 0.93 9.40 -10.77
N GLN A 112 -0.35 9.10 -10.64
CA GLN A 112 -1.05 9.30 -9.38
C GLN A 112 -0.52 8.39 -8.29
N LEU A 113 -0.22 7.13 -8.62
CA LEU A 113 0.33 6.20 -7.64
C LEU A 113 1.74 6.63 -7.22
N VAL A 114 2.60 6.95 -8.18
CA VAL A 114 3.96 7.38 -7.89
C VAL A 114 3.95 8.64 -7.02
N THR A 115 3.11 9.62 -7.38
CA THR A 115 3.01 10.87 -6.63
C THR A 115 2.55 10.59 -5.20
N ALA A 116 1.54 9.73 -5.02
CA ALA A 116 1.03 9.43 -3.70
C ALA A 116 2.10 8.78 -2.81
N VAL A 117 2.82 7.79 -3.35
CA VAL A 117 3.89 7.14 -2.60
C VAL A 117 4.99 8.15 -2.25
N SER A 118 5.42 8.93 -3.25
CA SER A 118 6.50 9.89 -3.05
C SER A 118 6.15 10.93 -1.99
N GLN A 119 4.92 11.44 -2.03
CA GLN A 119 4.50 12.45 -1.07
C GLN A 119 4.44 11.89 0.34
N LEU A 120 3.92 10.67 0.51
CA LEU A 120 3.85 10.07 1.84
C LEU A 120 5.23 9.76 2.39
N LEU A 121 6.16 9.27 1.57
CA LEU A 121 7.52 9.00 2.03
C LEU A 121 8.27 10.28 2.37
N ASN A 122 8.03 11.35 1.62
CA ASN A 122 8.72 12.62 1.83
C ASN A 122 8.11 13.44 2.97
N ALA A 123 6.86 13.18 3.33
CA ALA A 123 6.24 13.87 4.46
C ALA A 123 6.87 13.47 5.78
N GLY A 124 7.47 12.26 5.83
CA GLY A 124 8.05 11.74 7.05
C GLY A 124 6.99 11.38 8.07
N PRO A 125 7.42 10.87 9.23
CA PRO A 125 6.47 10.63 10.30
C PRO A 125 5.91 11.95 10.78
N ALA A 126 4.65 11.91 11.21
CA ALA A 126 4.03 13.09 11.77
C ALA A 126 4.87 13.54 12.96
N THR A 127 5.58 14.61 12.78
CA THR A 127 6.28 15.21 13.91
C THR A 127 5.27 15.99 14.71
N ALA A 128 5.23 15.66 15.93
CA ALA A 128 4.42 16.46 16.81
C ALA A 128 4.97 17.88 16.80
#